data_261e2a06f62264d0958cf7e026770578
#
_entry.id   261e2a06f62264d0958cf7e026770578
#
_cell.length_a   1.000
_cell.length_b   1.000
_cell.length_c   1.000
_cell.angle_alpha   90.00
_cell.angle_beta   90.00
_cell.angle_gamma   90.00
#
_symmetry.space_group_name_H-M   'P 1'
#
loop_
_entity.id
_entity.type
_entity.pdbx_description
1 polymer ?
#
loop_
_entity_poly.entity_id
_entity_poly.type
_entity_poly.pdbx_seq_one_letter_code
_entity_poly.pdbx_strand_id
1 'polypeptide(L)'
;MKCPHSFMAMKFGDAVLDTLVDAHLRPAVAMTGFKLKRLDDEPRAGLIDDRLRVEIRACRFLIADLSHANKGAYWEAGYAEGLGKPVIYTCDKTVFEDPKNPDKPHFDTNHHLTIVWDREKPQEAAENLKATIRATFPDARQQDPEEGL
;
A
#
# COMPACT_ATOMS: atom_id res chain seq x y z
N MET A 1 18.50 9.35 -0.06
CA MET A 1 17.09 9.14 0.30
C MET A 1 16.97 8.89 1.78
N LYS A 2 16.14 9.68 2.45
CA LYS A 2 15.84 9.44 3.87
C LYS A 2 14.76 8.39 3.97
N CYS A 3 14.92 7.41 4.87
CA CYS A 3 13.94 6.37 5.14
C CYS A 3 13.39 5.72 3.86
N PRO A 4 14.02 4.66 3.34
CA PRO A 4 13.59 4.01 2.09
C PRO A 4 12.41 3.07 2.26
N HIS A 5 11.86 2.94 3.45
CA HIS A 5 10.84 1.93 3.73
C HIS A 5 9.42 2.49 3.61
N SER A 6 8.54 1.68 3.03
CA SER A 6 7.10 1.83 3.06
C SER A 6 6.49 0.59 3.71
N PHE A 7 5.27 0.72 4.21
CA PHE A 7 4.58 -0.35 4.91
C PHE A 7 3.22 -0.62 4.25
N MET A 8 2.89 -1.91 4.08
CA MET A 8 1.62 -2.34 3.49
C MET A 8 0.64 -2.77 4.57
N ALA A 9 -0.44 -2.03 4.72
CA ALA A 9 -1.57 -2.37 5.57
C ALA A 9 -2.62 -3.11 4.72
N MET A 10 -2.91 -4.37 5.07
CA MET A 10 -3.78 -5.22 4.28
C MET A 10 -4.33 -6.38 5.10
N LYS A 11 -5.41 -6.98 4.62
CA LYS A 11 -5.89 -8.25 5.14
C LYS A 11 -4.88 -9.37 4.86
N PHE A 12 -4.58 -10.16 5.87
CA PHE A 12 -3.73 -11.34 5.71
C PHE A 12 -4.53 -12.54 5.17
N GLY A 13 -3.85 -13.41 4.44
CA GLY A 13 -4.41 -14.68 4.01
C GLY A 13 -5.31 -14.63 2.79
N ASP A 14 -5.36 -13.50 2.08
CA ASP A 14 -6.06 -13.41 0.80
C ASP A 14 -5.07 -13.68 -0.33
N ALA A 15 -5.25 -14.79 -1.04
CA ALA A 15 -4.30 -15.23 -2.07
C ALA A 15 -4.20 -14.25 -3.25
N VAL A 16 -5.29 -13.64 -3.65
CA VAL A 16 -5.30 -12.68 -4.76
C VAL A 16 -4.54 -11.42 -4.38
N LEU A 17 -4.81 -10.89 -3.20
CA LEU A 17 -4.13 -9.68 -2.71
C LEU A 17 -2.65 -9.96 -2.44
N ASP A 18 -2.31 -11.10 -1.85
CA ASP A 18 -0.92 -11.50 -1.63
C ASP A 18 -0.14 -11.55 -2.93
N THR A 19 -0.72 -12.13 -3.98
CA THR A 19 -0.09 -12.20 -5.31
C THR A 19 0.08 -10.81 -5.92
N LEU A 20 -0.94 -9.95 -5.82
CA LEU A 20 -0.85 -8.57 -6.31
C LEU A 20 0.32 -7.84 -5.64
N VAL A 21 0.41 -7.94 -4.32
CA VAL A 21 1.46 -7.26 -3.56
C VAL A 21 2.84 -7.83 -3.92
N ASP A 22 3.01 -9.13 -3.84
CA ASP A 22 4.34 -9.74 -3.98
C ASP A 22 4.86 -9.71 -5.42
N ALA A 23 3.98 -9.94 -6.41
CA ALA A 23 4.39 -10.02 -7.81
C ALA A 23 4.37 -8.68 -8.55
N HIS A 24 3.58 -7.70 -8.09
CA HIS A 24 3.38 -6.45 -8.82
C HIS A 24 3.67 -5.19 -8.01
N LEU A 25 3.13 -5.05 -6.81
CA LEU A 25 3.31 -3.82 -6.03
C LEU A 25 4.71 -3.70 -5.42
N ARG A 26 5.27 -4.77 -4.88
CA ARG A 26 6.64 -4.75 -4.35
C ARG A 26 7.67 -4.38 -5.41
N PRO A 27 7.66 -5.02 -6.60
CA PRO A 27 8.58 -4.61 -7.66
C PRO A 27 8.39 -3.16 -8.10
N ALA A 28 7.14 -2.68 -8.19
CA ALA A 28 6.86 -1.30 -8.53
C ALA A 28 7.45 -0.33 -7.51
N VAL A 29 7.25 -0.60 -6.22
CA VAL A 29 7.83 0.21 -5.15
C VAL A 29 9.36 0.19 -5.23
N ALA A 30 9.96 -0.97 -5.48
CA ALA A 30 11.41 -1.09 -5.61
C ALA A 30 11.95 -0.24 -6.77
N MET A 31 11.23 -0.14 -7.88
CA MET A 31 11.62 0.69 -9.02
C MET A 31 11.65 2.18 -8.68
N THR A 32 10.92 2.61 -7.66
CA THR A 32 10.94 3.99 -7.17
C THR A 32 12.04 4.25 -6.14
N GLY A 33 12.81 3.25 -5.78
CA GLY A 33 13.89 3.33 -4.79
C GLY A 33 13.46 3.05 -3.36
N PHE A 34 12.17 2.81 -3.12
CA PHE A 34 11.65 2.41 -1.82
C PHE A 34 11.56 0.91 -1.70
N LYS A 35 11.41 0.42 -0.47
CA LYS A 35 11.18 -0.99 -0.17
C LYS A 35 9.85 -1.14 0.55
N LEU A 36 8.98 -2.00 0.02
CA LEU A 36 7.69 -2.30 0.63
C LEU A 36 7.85 -3.44 1.65
N LYS A 37 7.38 -3.20 2.87
CA LYS A 37 7.36 -4.18 3.95
C LYS A 37 5.92 -4.55 4.32
N ARG A 38 5.74 -5.80 4.70
CA ARG A 38 4.52 -6.30 5.33
C ARG A 38 4.85 -6.76 6.75
N LEU A 39 3.86 -6.77 7.63
CA LEU A 39 4.05 -7.21 9.02
C LEU A 39 4.56 -8.64 9.13
N ASP A 40 4.13 -9.52 8.23
CA ASP A 40 4.49 -10.93 8.20
C ASP A 40 5.84 -11.23 7.52
N ASP A 41 6.51 -10.23 6.95
CA ASP A 41 7.82 -10.43 6.32
C ASP A 41 8.91 -10.78 7.33
N GLU A 42 8.81 -10.25 8.55
CA GLU A 42 9.79 -10.45 9.62
C GLU A 42 9.07 -10.85 10.91
N PRO A 43 8.71 -12.14 11.06
CA PRO A 43 8.08 -12.60 12.29
C PRO A 43 9.01 -12.39 13.50
N ARG A 44 8.51 -11.72 14.54
CA ARG A 44 9.25 -11.45 15.77
C ARG A 44 8.39 -11.78 16.98
N ALA A 45 9.04 -12.05 18.10
CA ALA A 45 8.35 -12.14 19.38
C ALA A 45 7.85 -10.75 19.80
N GLY A 46 6.69 -10.69 20.40
CA GLY A 46 6.09 -9.44 20.90
C GLY A 46 4.62 -9.31 20.52
N LEU A 47 4.01 -8.24 21.00
CA LEU A 47 2.62 -7.93 20.65
C LEU A 47 2.56 -7.35 19.24
N ILE A 48 1.61 -7.83 18.44
CA ILE A 48 1.41 -7.39 17.05
C ILE A 48 1.16 -5.87 17.00
N ASP A 49 0.36 -5.34 17.93
CA ASP A 49 0.03 -3.91 17.97
C ASP A 49 1.27 -3.03 18.17
N ASP A 50 2.20 -3.45 19.02
CA ASP A 50 3.42 -2.69 19.27
C ASP A 50 4.33 -2.70 18.03
N ARG A 51 4.41 -3.83 17.33
CA ARG A 51 5.16 -3.92 16.07
C ARG A 51 4.56 -3.01 15.00
N LEU A 52 3.24 -3.00 14.86
CA LEU A 52 2.55 -2.14 13.91
C LEU A 52 2.87 -0.67 14.13
N ARG A 53 2.78 -0.21 15.38
CA ARG A 53 3.09 1.19 15.71
C ARG A 53 4.54 1.55 15.38
N VAL A 54 5.47 0.65 15.70
CA VAL A 54 6.89 0.87 15.40
C VAL A 54 7.12 0.94 13.89
N GLU A 55 6.56 0.00 13.12
CA GLU A 55 6.73 -0.06 11.67
C GLU A 55 6.08 1.16 10.98
N ILE A 56 4.89 1.57 11.43
CA ILE A 56 4.22 2.74 10.86
C ILE A 56 5.01 4.01 11.16
N ARG A 57 5.51 4.17 12.39
CA ARG A 57 6.35 5.33 12.74
C ARG A 57 7.66 5.36 11.98
N ALA A 58 8.22 4.20 11.68
CA ALA A 58 9.49 4.11 10.97
C ALA A 58 9.37 4.24 9.45
N CYS A 59 8.19 4.00 8.87
CA CYS A 59 8.02 4.04 7.42
C CYS A 59 7.96 5.48 6.88
N ARG A 60 8.32 5.63 5.61
CA ARG A 60 8.18 6.91 4.90
C ARG A 60 6.75 7.19 4.50
N PHE A 61 6.03 6.16 4.07
CA PHE A 61 4.62 6.22 3.70
C PHE A 61 3.97 4.85 3.89
N LEU A 62 2.63 4.85 3.92
CA LEU A 62 1.82 3.65 4.05
C LEU A 62 1.04 3.42 2.77
N ILE A 63 0.92 2.15 2.37
CA ILE A 63 -0.07 1.73 1.37
C ILE A 63 -1.13 0.93 2.11
N ALA A 64 -2.39 1.31 1.99
CA ALA A 64 -3.49 0.64 2.69
C ALA A 64 -4.50 0.08 1.68
N ASP A 65 -4.66 -1.25 1.69
CA ASP A 65 -5.68 -1.89 0.86
C ASP A 65 -7.00 -2.00 1.61
N LEU A 66 -8.06 -1.46 1.03
CA LEU A 66 -9.37 -1.34 1.64
C LEU A 66 -10.39 -2.34 1.09
N SER A 67 -9.97 -3.31 0.27
CA SER A 67 -10.89 -4.21 -0.45
C SER A 67 -11.78 -5.05 0.44
N HIS A 68 -11.35 -5.33 1.66
CA HIS A 68 -12.03 -6.27 2.56
C HIS A 68 -12.71 -5.59 3.74
N ALA A 69 -12.84 -4.27 3.74
CA ALA A 69 -13.30 -3.50 4.89
C ALA A 69 -12.53 -3.86 6.17
N ASN A 70 -11.26 -4.19 6.04
CA ASN A 70 -10.42 -4.63 7.14
C ASN A 70 -10.22 -3.49 8.13
N LYS A 71 -10.74 -3.66 9.34
CA LYS A 71 -10.65 -2.63 10.38
C LYS A 71 -9.21 -2.28 10.74
N GLY A 72 -8.32 -3.27 10.72
CA GLY A 72 -6.90 -3.07 10.96
C GLY A 72 -6.27 -2.14 9.92
N ALA A 73 -6.56 -2.34 8.63
CA ALA A 73 -6.03 -1.47 7.58
C ALA A 73 -6.54 -0.03 7.72
N TYR A 74 -7.82 0.16 8.05
CA TYR A 74 -8.37 1.49 8.33
C TYR A 74 -7.71 2.15 9.54
N TRP A 75 -7.50 1.38 10.62
CA TRP A 75 -6.84 1.89 11.83
C TRP A 75 -5.39 2.31 11.54
N GLU A 76 -4.66 1.48 10.82
CA GLU A 76 -3.27 1.73 10.45
C GLU A 76 -3.14 2.97 9.56
N ALA A 77 -4.04 3.10 8.58
CA ALA A 77 -4.10 4.27 7.71
C ALA A 77 -4.37 5.55 8.52
N GLY A 78 -5.35 5.51 9.42
CA GLY A 78 -5.68 6.65 10.28
C GLY A 78 -4.53 7.03 11.21
N TYR A 79 -3.84 6.03 11.76
CA TYR A 79 -2.67 6.26 12.61
C TYR A 79 -1.53 6.92 11.83
N ALA A 80 -1.26 6.44 10.60
CA ALA A 80 -0.22 7.03 9.75
C ALA A 80 -0.56 8.47 9.36
N GLU A 81 -1.81 8.74 8.98
CA GLU A 81 -2.25 10.10 8.68
C GLU A 81 -2.14 11.03 9.88
N GLY A 82 -2.49 10.54 11.08
CA GLY A 82 -2.33 11.29 12.33
C GLY A 82 -0.89 11.65 12.64
N LEU A 83 0.07 10.86 12.16
CA LEU A 83 1.50 11.15 12.25
C LEU A 83 2.02 12.06 11.13
N GLY A 84 1.15 12.48 10.23
CA GLY A 84 1.54 13.30 9.08
C GLY A 84 2.21 12.54 7.96
N LYS A 85 2.08 11.22 7.93
CA LYS A 85 2.66 10.39 6.87
C LYS A 85 1.70 10.27 5.70
N PRO A 86 2.20 10.32 4.45
CA PRO A 86 1.36 10.05 3.28
C PRO A 86 0.81 8.62 3.31
N VAL A 87 -0.45 8.47 2.93
CA VAL A 87 -1.10 7.16 2.78
C VAL A 87 -1.63 7.05 1.36
N ILE A 88 -1.26 5.97 0.68
CA ILE A 88 -1.76 5.65 -0.65
C ILE A 88 -2.76 4.50 -0.48
N TYR A 89 -4.00 4.73 -0.91
CA TYR A 89 -5.05 3.73 -0.80
C TYR A 89 -5.13 2.88 -2.07
N THR A 90 -5.40 1.59 -1.89
CA THR A 90 -5.69 0.66 -2.98
C THR A 90 -7.00 -0.07 -2.71
N CYS A 91 -7.69 -0.49 -3.76
CA CYS A 91 -8.93 -1.24 -3.62
C CYS A 91 -9.20 -2.09 -4.86
N ASP A 92 -9.73 -3.29 -4.66
CA ASP A 92 -10.22 -4.15 -5.73
C ASP A 92 -11.32 -3.41 -6.51
N LYS A 93 -11.20 -3.40 -7.82
CA LYS A 93 -12.16 -2.76 -8.73
C LYS A 93 -13.59 -3.25 -8.50
N THR A 94 -13.78 -4.55 -8.29
CA THR A 94 -15.11 -5.14 -8.08
C THR A 94 -15.77 -4.64 -6.79
N VAL A 95 -14.97 -4.33 -5.78
CA VAL A 95 -15.44 -3.76 -4.50
C VAL A 95 -15.68 -2.26 -4.63
N PHE A 96 -14.75 -1.56 -5.25
CA PHE A 96 -14.78 -0.10 -5.35
C PHE A 96 -15.93 0.41 -6.21
N GLU A 97 -16.22 -0.26 -7.31
CA GLU A 97 -17.23 0.16 -8.30
C GLU A 97 -18.65 -0.31 -7.97
N ASP A 98 -18.82 -1.28 -7.08
CA ASP A 98 -20.14 -1.81 -6.73
C ASP A 98 -20.74 -1.03 -5.56
N PRO A 99 -21.77 -0.17 -5.80
CA PRO A 99 -22.37 0.62 -4.71
C PRO A 99 -23.10 -0.22 -3.66
N LYS A 100 -23.39 -1.50 -3.95
CA LYS A 100 -24.08 -2.42 -3.04
C LYS A 100 -23.10 -3.32 -2.27
N ASN A 101 -21.81 -3.28 -2.61
CA ASN A 101 -20.84 -4.11 -1.92
C ASN A 101 -20.66 -3.60 -0.48
N PRO A 102 -20.88 -4.44 0.56
CA PRO A 102 -20.75 -4.02 1.96
C PRO A 102 -19.33 -3.62 2.34
N ASP A 103 -18.33 -4.06 1.57
CA ASP A 103 -16.93 -3.76 1.81
C ASP A 103 -16.45 -2.51 1.10
N LYS A 104 -17.33 -1.85 0.34
CA LYS A 104 -16.98 -0.62 -0.37
C LYS A 104 -16.34 0.40 0.58
N PRO A 105 -15.22 1.05 0.19
CA PRO A 105 -14.56 2.02 1.05
C PRO A 105 -15.48 3.14 1.52
N HIS A 106 -15.26 3.56 2.76
CA HIS A 106 -16.04 4.61 3.38
C HIS A 106 -15.78 5.97 2.72
N PHE A 107 -16.70 6.90 2.97
CA PHE A 107 -16.75 8.23 2.34
C PHE A 107 -15.44 9.02 2.43
N ASP A 108 -14.70 8.92 3.53
CA ASP A 108 -13.48 9.71 3.71
C ASP A 108 -12.41 9.37 2.69
N THR A 109 -12.41 8.15 2.17
CA THR A 109 -11.45 7.73 1.15
C THR A 109 -11.77 8.31 -0.23
N ASN A 110 -12.97 8.84 -0.45
CA ASN A 110 -13.32 9.51 -1.70
C ASN A 110 -12.54 10.82 -1.91
N HIS A 111 -12.00 11.40 -0.83
CA HIS A 111 -11.18 12.60 -0.89
C HIS A 111 -9.71 12.31 -1.14
N HIS A 112 -9.34 11.02 -1.12
CA HIS A 112 -7.99 10.54 -1.36
C HIS A 112 -7.92 9.81 -2.69
N LEU A 113 -6.79 9.95 -3.37
CA LEU A 113 -6.55 9.17 -4.58
C LEU A 113 -6.47 7.70 -4.21
N THR A 114 -7.40 6.91 -4.72
CA THR A 114 -7.41 5.45 -4.54
C THR A 114 -6.97 4.79 -5.84
N ILE A 115 -5.95 3.97 -5.76
CA ILE A 115 -5.52 3.13 -6.86
C ILE A 115 -6.43 1.91 -6.90
N VAL A 116 -7.29 1.86 -7.89
CA VAL A 116 -8.20 0.73 -8.09
C VAL A 116 -7.48 -0.32 -8.91
N TRP A 117 -7.39 -1.56 -8.39
CA TRP A 117 -6.70 -2.62 -9.08
C TRP A 117 -7.67 -3.66 -9.64
N ASP A 118 -7.35 -4.14 -10.85
CA ASP A 118 -8.08 -5.15 -11.57
C ASP A 118 -7.25 -6.44 -11.58
N ARG A 119 -7.85 -7.54 -11.13
CA ARG A 119 -7.20 -8.87 -11.10
C ARG A 119 -6.67 -9.29 -12.45
N GLU A 120 -7.37 -8.89 -13.53
CA GLU A 120 -7.00 -9.23 -14.91
C GLU A 120 -5.87 -8.34 -15.44
N LYS A 121 -5.62 -7.19 -14.80
CA LYS A 121 -4.66 -6.20 -15.26
C LYS A 121 -3.81 -5.64 -14.11
N PRO A 122 -3.09 -6.50 -13.38
CA PRO A 122 -2.34 -6.05 -12.20
C PRO A 122 -1.23 -5.05 -12.53
N GLN A 123 -0.72 -5.07 -13.77
CA GLN A 123 0.32 -4.14 -14.21
C GLN A 123 -0.15 -2.69 -14.20
N GLU A 124 -1.44 -2.44 -14.45
CA GLU A 124 -1.98 -1.08 -14.41
C GLU A 124 -1.89 -0.48 -13.02
N ALA A 125 -2.20 -1.26 -11.98
CA ALA A 125 -2.06 -0.84 -10.60
C ALA A 125 -0.60 -0.55 -10.25
N ALA A 126 0.32 -1.40 -10.69
CA ALA A 126 1.76 -1.21 -10.48
C ALA A 126 2.25 0.10 -11.10
N GLU A 127 1.85 0.40 -12.34
CA GLU A 127 2.22 1.65 -13.01
C GLU A 127 1.62 2.87 -12.31
N ASN A 128 0.36 2.80 -11.88
CA ASN A 128 -0.30 3.87 -11.15
C ASN A 128 0.38 4.11 -9.80
N LEU A 129 0.80 3.06 -9.11
CA LEU A 129 1.51 3.17 -7.85
C LEU A 129 2.87 3.86 -8.04
N LYS A 130 3.64 3.48 -9.06
CA LYS A 130 4.91 4.15 -9.37
C LYS A 130 4.70 5.64 -9.62
N ALA A 131 3.72 5.97 -10.45
CA ALA A 131 3.42 7.37 -10.77
C ALA A 131 3.03 8.17 -9.52
N THR A 132 2.22 7.58 -8.64
CA THR A 132 1.79 8.22 -7.40
C THR A 132 2.97 8.47 -6.45
N ILE A 133 3.83 7.47 -6.27
CA ILE A 133 5.02 7.60 -5.42
C ILE A 133 5.95 8.69 -5.98
N ARG A 134 6.19 8.69 -7.28
CA ARG A 134 7.07 9.67 -7.94
C ARG A 134 6.54 11.10 -7.85
N ALA A 135 5.23 11.25 -7.96
CA ALA A 135 4.58 12.55 -7.80
C ALA A 135 4.61 13.04 -6.34
N THR A 136 4.56 12.13 -5.38
CA THR A 136 4.51 12.47 -3.97
C THR A 136 5.88 12.76 -3.38
N PHE A 137 6.92 12.03 -3.82
CA PHE A 137 8.27 12.08 -3.25
C PHE A 137 9.30 12.51 -4.30
N PRO A 138 9.81 13.75 -4.20
CA PRO A 138 10.84 14.23 -5.14
C PRO A 138 12.14 13.41 -5.10
N ASP A 139 12.45 12.80 -3.96
CA ASP A 139 13.64 11.96 -3.80
C ASP A 139 13.46 10.51 -4.28
N ALA A 140 12.25 10.15 -4.73
CA ALA A 140 12.03 8.86 -5.38
C ALA A 140 12.77 8.80 -6.72
N ARG A 141 13.18 7.58 -7.10
CA ARG A 141 13.74 7.36 -8.44
C ARG A 141 12.66 7.63 -9.49
N GLN A 142 12.87 8.62 -10.33
CA GLN A 142 11.85 9.14 -11.24
C GLN A 142 11.69 8.32 -12.52
N GLN A 143 12.62 7.44 -12.83
CA GLN A 143 12.55 6.57 -14.00
C GLN A 143 12.89 5.14 -13.61
N ASP A 144 12.33 4.18 -14.34
CA ASP A 144 12.62 2.77 -14.11
C ASP A 144 14.11 2.51 -14.40
N PRO A 145 14.74 1.59 -13.65
CA PRO A 145 16.10 1.16 -13.97
C PRO A 145 16.15 0.57 -15.38
N GLU A 146 17.24 0.85 -16.11
CA GLU A 146 17.47 0.22 -17.41
C GLU A 146 17.69 -1.28 -17.22
N GLU A 147 17.11 -2.10 -18.10
CA GLU A 147 17.34 -3.53 -18.08
C GLU A 147 18.83 -3.83 -18.34
N GLY A 148 19.38 -4.74 -17.52
CA GLY A 148 20.76 -5.17 -17.66
C GLY A 148 21.83 -4.33 -16.97
N LEU A 149 21.41 -3.36 -16.18
CA LEU A 149 22.33 -2.57 -15.33
C LEU A 149 22.29 -3.02 -13.88
#